data_a19fdc6f37656e8e45840523af72f98d
#
_entry.id   a19fdc6f37656e8e45840523af72f98d
#
_cell.length_a   1.000
_cell.length_b   1.000
_cell.length_c   1.000
_cell.angle_alpha   90.00
_cell.angle_beta   90.00
_cell.angle_gamma   90.00
#
_symmetry.space_group_name_H-M   'P 1'
#
loop_
_entity.id
_entity.type
_entity.pdbx_description
1 polymer ?
#
loop_
_entity_poly.entity_id
_entity_poly.type
_entity_poly.pdbx_seq_one_letter_code
_entity_poly.pdbx_strand_id
1 'polypeptide(L)'
;MIIKDQAALLAPVERDLRLDLFRGIGLWMIFLDHIPQDVVAWLTLRNYGFSDAAEFFVFISGYLVGWIYGPVVAGGWFLAALKRLWRRAAEMYVAHIMLFLLFTAQIARTARRFDNPMYEHEFNVFNFLSHPDELIGQAILLKYKPVNLDVLPLYITLVLAAPFIVWCLVRRPNLTLAASALLYMLSRRFDWNIASYPPGTTWYFNPFCWQLMFVFAAWCGVGQIDKIRKWVWSRTTMTVAVAWLVFAFVIVMTWHVHALEALIPKWMIKAIYPIDKTDLDMLRFTHFLALAIWVTHFVPRKWKALHTVWLRPVILCGQHSLPIFCLGVFLSFSAHWILTQYTKGVWEQLAVSFAGIIIMIGAAWLLDRAERVPSLFVKVTEVEEPDVAIESAPAPAAALAPASR
;
A
#
# COMPACT_ATOMS: atom_id res chain seq x y z
N MET A 1 11.08 -28.62 -22.91
CA MET A 1 11.05 -27.18 -23.32
C MET A 1 10.21 -26.28 -22.41
N ILE A 2 9.23 -26.82 -21.69
CA ILE A 2 8.28 -26.06 -20.81
C ILE A 2 8.93 -25.55 -19.50
N ILE A 3 9.93 -26.23 -18.95
CA ILE A 3 10.51 -25.90 -17.62
C ILE A 3 11.45 -24.68 -17.66
N LYS A 4 12.15 -24.43 -18.77
CA LYS A 4 13.05 -23.26 -18.89
C LYS A 4 12.29 -21.93 -18.97
N ASP A 5 11.08 -21.88 -19.55
CA ASP A 5 10.26 -20.67 -19.67
C ASP A 5 9.64 -20.25 -18.32
N GLN A 6 9.37 -21.20 -17.43
CA GLN A 6 8.82 -20.91 -16.09
C GLN A 6 9.81 -20.11 -15.23
N ALA A 7 11.09 -20.49 -15.24
CA ALA A 7 12.12 -19.80 -14.48
C ALA A 7 12.34 -18.36 -14.99
N ALA A 8 12.23 -18.14 -16.31
CA ALA A 8 12.37 -16.82 -16.93
C ALA A 8 11.19 -15.88 -16.59
N LEU A 9 9.95 -16.40 -16.58
CA LEU A 9 8.75 -15.63 -16.22
C LEU A 9 8.66 -15.33 -14.71
N LEU A 10 9.34 -16.14 -13.90
CA LEU A 10 9.43 -15.97 -12.45
C LEU A 10 10.74 -15.31 -12.01
N ALA A 11 11.62 -14.98 -12.96
CA ALA A 11 12.85 -14.22 -12.69
C ALA A 11 12.51 -12.89 -11.98
N PRO A 12 13.39 -12.41 -11.09
CA PRO A 12 13.18 -11.13 -10.43
C PRO A 12 13.02 -10.03 -11.48
N VAL A 13 11.85 -9.40 -11.50
CA VAL A 13 11.62 -8.19 -12.31
C VAL A 13 12.58 -7.11 -11.80
N GLU A 14 13.26 -6.42 -12.71
CA GLU A 14 14.16 -5.34 -12.34
C GLU A 14 13.43 -4.32 -11.45
N ARG A 15 13.92 -4.14 -10.22
CA ARG A 15 13.27 -3.35 -9.18
C ARG A 15 13.25 -1.86 -9.56
N ASP A 16 12.09 -1.24 -9.53
CA ASP A 16 11.95 0.21 -9.74
C ASP A 16 12.10 0.95 -8.41
N LEU A 17 13.29 1.53 -8.17
CA LEU A 17 13.62 2.24 -6.93
C LEU A 17 12.73 3.46 -6.67
N ARG A 18 12.05 4.02 -7.69
CA ARG A 18 11.10 5.11 -7.49
C ARG A 18 9.92 4.66 -6.64
N LEU A 19 9.41 3.46 -6.90
CA LEU A 19 8.27 2.92 -6.16
C LEU A 19 8.65 2.68 -4.69
N ASP A 20 9.88 2.22 -4.44
CA ASP A 20 10.40 2.08 -3.07
C ASP A 20 10.61 3.45 -2.42
N LEU A 21 11.13 4.45 -3.15
CA LEU A 21 11.28 5.81 -2.66
C LEU A 21 9.93 6.39 -2.22
N PHE A 22 8.90 6.31 -3.08
CA PHE A 22 7.58 6.85 -2.76
C PHE A 22 6.89 6.09 -1.62
N ARG A 23 7.08 4.77 -1.53
CA ARG A 23 6.61 4.00 -0.38
C ARG A 23 7.28 4.44 0.91
N GLY A 24 8.60 4.66 0.89
CA GLY A 24 9.36 5.15 2.04
C GLY A 24 8.88 6.53 2.50
N ILE A 25 8.73 7.47 1.57
CA ILE A 25 8.16 8.80 1.85
C ILE A 25 6.75 8.66 2.45
N GLY A 26 5.90 7.84 1.84
CA GLY A 26 4.54 7.59 2.33
C GLY A 26 4.51 7.01 3.74
N LEU A 27 5.46 6.11 4.11
CA LEU A 27 5.57 5.58 5.47
C LEU A 27 5.92 6.65 6.49
N TRP A 28 6.84 7.56 6.15
CA TRP A 28 7.17 8.69 7.02
C TRP A 28 5.99 9.64 7.17
N MET A 29 5.26 9.93 6.08
CA MET A 29 4.05 10.75 6.13
C MET A 29 2.98 10.09 7.02
N ILE A 30 2.73 8.78 6.88
CA ILE A 30 1.77 8.06 7.73
C ILE A 30 2.17 8.16 9.20
N PHE A 31 3.45 7.94 9.52
CA PHE A 31 3.94 8.06 10.89
C PHE A 31 3.66 9.45 11.47
N LEU A 32 4.01 10.52 10.74
CA LEU A 32 3.81 11.91 11.17
C LEU A 32 2.33 12.28 11.27
N ASP A 33 1.51 11.84 10.32
CA ASP A 33 0.06 12.12 10.28
C ASP A 33 -0.72 11.46 11.42
N HIS A 34 -0.16 10.42 12.02
CA HIS A 34 -0.75 9.71 13.14
C HIS A 34 -0.28 10.20 14.52
N ILE A 35 0.58 11.24 14.58
CA ILE A 35 0.92 11.96 15.81
C ILE A 35 -0.03 13.14 15.92
N PRO A 36 -1.02 13.13 16.85
CA PRO A 36 -1.99 14.21 16.98
C PRO A 36 -1.33 15.57 17.29
N GLN A 37 -1.74 16.58 16.54
CA GLN A 37 -1.26 17.96 16.71
C GLN A 37 0.24 18.17 16.50
N ASP A 38 0.92 17.26 15.79
CA ASP A 38 2.34 17.40 15.46
C ASP A 38 2.55 18.48 14.40
N VAL A 39 3.41 19.46 14.71
CA VAL A 39 3.79 20.52 13.76
C VAL A 39 4.53 19.96 12.54
N VAL A 40 5.26 18.85 12.69
CA VAL A 40 6.00 18.22 11.57
C VAL A 40 5.05 17.58 10.57
N ALA A 41 3.82 17.24 10.98
CA ALA A 41 2.79 16.76 10.07
C ALA A 41 2.44 17.79 8.96
N TRP A 42 2.78 19.07 9.14
CA TRP A 42 2.68 20.07 8.07
C TRP A 42 3.57 19.77 6.85
N LEU A 43 4.56 18.92 6.97
CA LEU A 43 5.37 18.47 5.85
C LEU A 43 4.69 17.39 5.00
N THR A 44 3.55 16.87 5.44
CA THR A 44 2.83 15.79 4.75
C THR A 44 1.83 16.30 3.73
N LEU A 45 1.55 15.50 2.72
CA LEU A 45 0.68 15.87 1.59
C LEU A 45 -0.77 16.15 2.00
N ARG A 46 -1.25 15.57 3.11
CA ARG A 46 -2.64 15.76 3.57
C ARG A 46 -3.00 17.23 3.81
N ASN A 47 -2.01 18.08 4.07
CA ASN A 47 -2.20 19.51 4.36
C ASN A 47 -2.18 20.39 3.10
N TYR A 48 -1.92 19.83 1.91
CA TYR A 48 -1.72 20.59 0.68
C TYR A 48 -2.63 20.18 -0.47
N GLY A 49 -3.50 19.19 -0.28
CA GLY A 49 -4.40 18.72 -1.31
C GLY A 49 -5.43 17.73 -0.81
N PHE A 50 -6.22 17.19 -1.73
CA PHE A 50 -7.34 16.31 -1.39
C PHE A 50 -6.94 14.86 -1.10
N SER A 51 -5.73 14.42 -1.46
CA SER A 51 -5.23 13.06 -1.22
C SER A 51 -4.10 13.04 -0.19
N ASP A 52 -3.85 11.88 0.38
CA ASP A 52 -2.79 11.64 1.36
C ASP A 52 -1.96 10.39 1.02
N ALA A 53 -1.21 9.86 1.98
CA ALA A 53 -0.35 8.70 1.77
C ALA A 53 -1.13 7.40 1.45
N ALA A 54 -2.40 7.28 1.79
CA ALA A 54 -3.18 6.07 1.54
C ALA A 54 -3.36 5.80 0.04
N GLU A 55 -3.65 6.84 -0.76
CA GLU A 55 -3.77 6.73 -2.21
C GLU A 55 -2.46 6.24 -2.84
N PHE A 56 -1.31 6.75 -2.38
CA PHE A 56 0.01 6.30 -2.83
C PHE A 56 0.18 4.80 -2.65
N PHE A 57 -0.10 4.32 -1.44
CA PHE A 57 0.10 2.91 -1.12
C PHE A 57 -0.82 2.01 -1.94
N VAL A 58 -2.11 2.33 -2.02
CA VAL A 58 -3.08 1.53 -2.78
C VAL A 58 -2.71 1.52 -4.26
N PHE A 59 -2.36 2.68 -4.84
CA PHE A 59 -1.95 2.79 -6.23
C PHE A 59 -0.67 1.99 -6.52
N ILE A 60 0.40 2.20 -5.75
CA ILE A 60 1.68 1.49 -5.97
C ILE A 60 1.47 -0.03 -5.81
N SER A 61 0.64 -0.46 -4.87
CA SER A 61 0.34 -1.87 -4.68
C SER A 61 -0.39 -2.47 -5.89
N GLY A 62 -1.42 -1.80 -6.39
CA GLY A 62 -2.13 -2.22 -7.60
C GLY A 62 -1.22 -2.24 -8.82
N TYR A 63 -0.43 -1.19 -9.03
CA TYR A 63 0.54 -1.10 -10.13
C TYR A 63 1.54 -2.26 -10.12
N LEU A 64 2.15 -2.55 -8.97
CA LEU A 64 3.09 -3.66 -8.82
C LEU A 64 2.42 -5.01 -9.05
N VAL A 65 1.21 -5.20 -8.58
CA VAL A 65 0.44 -6.43 -8.83
C VAL A 65 0.22 -6.62 -10.33
N GLY A 66 -0.21 -5.60 -11.05
CA GLY A 66 -0.39 -5.65 -12.50
C GLY A 66 0.94 -5.91 -13.22
N TRP A 67 2.00 -5.19 -12.85
CA TRP A 67 3.29 -5.25 -13.51
C TRP A 67 4.01 -6.59 -13.29
N ILE A 68 4.00 -7.12 -12.07
CA ILE A 68 4.69 -8.39 -11.73
C ILE A 68 3.88 -9.61 -12.18
N TYR A 69 2.57 -9.61 -11.91
CA TYR A 69 1.74 -10.80 -12.12
C TYR A 69 0.99 -10.80 -13.46
N GLY A 70 0.89 -9.66 -14.16
CA GLY A 70 0.33 -9.60 -15.50
C GLY A 70 1.00 -10.57 -16.47
N PRO A 71 2.34 -10.52 -16.65
CA PRO A 71 3.08 -11.46 -17.51
C PRO A 71 2.94 -12.92 -17.05
N VAL A 72 2.93 -13.18 -15.74
CA VAL A 72 2.79 -14.54 -15.17
C VAL A 72 1.44 -15.14 -15.54
N VAL A 73 0.36 -14.37 -15.38
CA VAL A 73 -1.01 -14.80 -15.70
C VAL A 73 -1.20 -14.93 -17.23
N ALA A 74 -0.63 -14.00 -18.01
CA ALA A 74 -0.65 -14.06 -19.47
C ALA A 74 0.05 -15.32 -20.00
N GLY A 75 1.13 -15.76 -19.34
CA GLY A 75 1.84 -17.01 -19.63
C GLY A 75 1.11 -18.28 -19.20
N GLY A 76 -0.13 -18.20 -18.65
CA GLY A 76 -0.90 -19.36 -18.22
C GLY A 76 -0.67 -19.80 -16.76
N TRP A 77 0.19 -19.12 -16.01
CA TRP A 77 0.57 -19.49 -14.63
C TRP A 77 -0.33 -18.87 -13.55
N PHE A 78 -1.64 -18.90 -13.76
CA PHE A 78 -2.62 -18.30 -12.81
C PHE A 78 -2.47 -18.85 -11.37
N LEU A 79 -2.31 -20.17 -11.22
CA LEU A 79 -2.18 -20.77 -9.88
C LEU A 79 -0.89 -20.35 -9.16
N ALA A 80 0.19 -20.07 -9.88
CA ALA A 80 1.42 -19.55 -9.29
C ALA A 80 1.23 -18.12 -8.79
N ALA A 81 0.54 -17.27 -9.54
CA ALA A 81 0.17 -15.93 -9.13
C ALA A 81 -0.77 -15.96 -7.90
N LEU A 82 -1.81 -16.84 -7.92
CA LEU A 82 -2.75 -17.04 -6.83
C LEU A 82 -2.02 -17.41 -5.52
N LYS A 83 -1.18 -18.44 -5.55
CA LYS A 83 -0.44 -18.89 -4.37
C LYS A 83 0.44 -17.79 -3.77
N ARG A 84 1.16 -17.03 -4.61
CA ARG A 84 2.04 -15.94 -4.15
C ARG A 84 1.26 -14.78 -3.55
N LEU A 85 0.18 -14.35 -4.21
CA LEU A 85 -0.64 -13.23 -3.73
C LEU A 85 -1.40 -13.62 -2.45
N TRP A 86 -1.94 -14.82 -2.36
CA TRP A 86 -2.60 -15.28 -1.14
C TRP A 86 -1.64 -15.48 0.02
N ARG A 87 -0.42 -15.98 -0.24
CA ARG A 87 0.64 -15.99 0.78
C ARG A 87 0.94 -14.56 1.27
N ARG A 88 1.03 -13.60 0.35
CA ARG A 88 1.24 -12.19 0.73
C ARG A 88 0.09 -11.63 1.56
N ALA A 89 -1.15 -11.96 1.23
CA ALA A 89 -2.32 -11.58 2.02
C ALA A 89 -2.26 -12.22 3.44
N ALA A 90 -1.87 -13.48 3.54
CA ALA A 90 -1.69 -14.15 4.83
C ALA A 90 -0.57 -13.51 5.67
N GLU A 91 0.57 -13.14 5.07
CA GLU A 91 1.64 -12.39 5.75
C GLU A 91 1.13 -11.06 6.31
N MET A 92 0.33 -10.32 5.54
CA MET A 92 -0.27 -9.06 5.99
C MET A 92 -1.32 -9.28 7.07
N TYR A 93 -2.11 -10.35 6.99
CA TYR A 93 -3.09 -10.72 8.02
C TYR A 93 -2.39 -11.04 9.35
N VAL A 94 -1.35 -11.87 9.32
CA VAL A 94 -0.55 -12.18 10.53
C VAL A 94 0.07 -10.90 11.10
N ALA A 95 0.65 -10.05 10.26
CA ALA A 95 1.21 -8.78 10.69
C ALA A 95 0.14 -7.86 11.32
N HIS A 96 -1.07 -7.83 10.76
CA HIS A 96 -2.20 -7.06 11.33
C HIS A 96 -2.60 -7.58 12.71
N ILE A 97 -2.76 -8.88 12.89
CA ILE A 97 -3.12 -9.46 14.19
C ILE A 97 -2.00 -9.22 15.23
N MET A 98 -0.74 -9.40 14.86
CA MET A 98 0.39 -9.08 15.74
C MET A 98 0.43 -7.61 16.13
N LEU A 99 0.24 -6.72 15.14
CA LEU A 99 0.17 -5.29 15.40
C LEU A 99 -1.01 -4.93 16.31
N PHE A 100 -2.20 -5.51 16.06
CA PHE A 100 -3.38 -5.33 16.90
C PHE A 100 -3.08 -5.67 18.37
N LEU A 101 -2.49 -6.83 18.62
CA LEU A 101 -2.18 -7.29 19.99
C LEU A 101 -1.14 -6.38 20.67
N LEU A 102 -0.04 -6.09 19.97
CA LEU A 102 1.04 -5.27 20.52
C LEU A 102 0.60 -3.82 20.76
N PHE A 103 -0.14 -3.25 19.82
CA PHE A 103 -0.63 -1.88 19.91
C PHE A 103 -1.67 -1.72 21.03
N THR A 104 -2.62 -2.65 21.13
CA THR A 104 -3.60 -2.69 22.23
C THR A 104 -2.91 -2.83 23.59
N ALA A 105 -1.93 -3.72 23.70
CA ALA A 105 -1.14 -3.90 24.92
C ALA A 105 -0.35 -2.65 25.30
N GLN A 106 0.23 -1.96 24.31
CA GLN A 106 0.94 -0.69 24.51
C GLN A 106 0.00 0.38 25.08
N ILE A 107 -1.16 0.57 24.46
CA ILE A 107 -2.17 1.57 24.90
C ILE A 107 -2.64 1.25 26.32
N ALA A 108 -3.08 0.00 26.58
CA ALA A 108 -3.56 -0.42 27.89
C ALA A 108 -2.50 -0.28 28.99
N ARG A 109 -1.24 -0.62 28.70
CA ARG A 109 -0.13 -0.43 29.64
C ARG A 109 0.11 1.05 29.94
N THR A 110 0.07 1.90 28.91
CA THR A 110 0.30 3.33 29.04
C THR A 110 -0.85 3.98 29.83
N ALA A 111 -2.11 3.66 29.50
CA ALA A 111 -3.28 4.16 30.21
C ALA A 111 -3.20 3.88 31.73
N ARG A 112 -2.90 2.61 32.09
CA ARG A 112 -2.74 2.21 33.48
C ARG A 112 -1.56 2.88 34.18
N ARG A 113 -0.41 3.02 33.50
CA ARG A 113 0.81 3.60 34.10
C ARG A 113 0.64 5.07 34.45
N PHE A 114 -0.09 5.81 33.63
CA PHE A 114 -0.29 7.26 33.78
C PHE A 114 -1.69 7.63 34.31
N ASP A 115 -2.48 6.62 34.72
CA ASP A 115 -3.86 6.80 35.23
C ASP A 115 -4.70 7.66 34.29
N ASN A 116 -4.58 7.40 32.97
CA ASN A 116 -5.26 8.18 31.93
C ASN A 116 -6.07 7.28 31.00
N PRO A 117 -7.35 7.00 31.31
CA PRO A 117 -8.21 6.13 30.51
C PRO A 117 -8.55 6.74 29.13
N MET A 118 -8.30 8.05 28.93
CA MET A 118 -8.58 8.72 27.65
C MET A 118 -7.83 8.06 26.49
N TYR A 119 -6.63 7.51 26.71
CA TYR A 119 -5.90 6.78 25.68
C TYR A 119 -6.67 5.56 25.14
N GLU A 120 -7.39 4.84 26.03
CA GLU A 120 -8.18 3.68 25.62
C GLU A 120 -9.38 4.06 24.77
N HIS A 121 -10.01 5.20 25.08
CA HIS A 121 -11.14 5.77 24.32
C HIS A 121 -10.68 6.37 22.99
N GLU A 122 -9.63 7.18 22.99
CA GLU A 122 -9.11 7.87 21.81
C GLU A 122 -8.67 6.88 20.72
N PHE A 123 -8.06 5.76 21.11
CA PHE A 123 -7.60 4.74 20.17
C PHE A 123 -8.59 3.58 19.98
N ASN A 124 -9.83 3.70 20.44
CA ASN A 124 -10.87 2.67 20.31
C ASN A 124 -10.44 1.30 20.86
N VAL A 125 -9.79 1.28 22.04
CA VAL A 125 -9.31 0.06 22.68
C VAL A 125 -10.14 -0.30 23.91
N PHE A 126 -10.83 0.66 24.51
CA PHE A 126 -11.62 0.50 25.74
C PHE A 126 -12.62 -0.67 25.67
N ASN A 127 -13.40 -0.76 24.60
CA ASN A 127 -14.39 -1.84 24.45
C ASN A 127 -13.73 -3.23 24.44
N PHE A 128 -12.57 -3.36 23.77
CA PHE A 128 -11.84 -4.62 23.72
C PHE A 128 -11.31 -5.03 25.09
N LEU A 129 -10.82 -4.07 25.88
CA LEU A 129 -10.32 -4.35 27.22
C LEU A 129 -11.43 -4.68 28.22
N SER A 130 -12.64 -4.16 27.98
CA SER A 130 -13.81 -4.42 28.83
C SER A 130 -14.48 -5.76 28.51
N HIS A 131 -14.52 -6.16 27.23
CA HIS A 131 -15.20 -7.38 26.75
C HIS A 131 -14.32 -8.15 25.75
N PRO A 132 -13.14 -8.64 26.16
CA PRO A 132 -12.19 -9.28 25.26
C PRO A 132 -12.69 -10.61 24.67
N ASP A 133 -13.50 -11.36 25.41
CA ASP A 133 -14.11 -12.63 25.01
C ASP A 133 -15.05 -12.45 23.80
N GLU A 134 -15.83 -11.39 23.77
CA GLU A 134 -16.71 -11.07 22.63
C GLU A 134 -15.93 -10.49 21.45
N LEU A 135 -14.98 -9.58 21.72
CA LEU A 135 -14.34 -8.78 20.68
C LEU A 135 -13.13 -9.43 20.01
N ILE A 136 -12.55 -10.47 20.59
CA ILE A 136 -11.45 -11.19 19.95
C ILE A 136 -11.91 -11.83 18.63
N GLY A 137 -13.12 -12.39 18.58
CA GLY A 137 -13.70 -12.91 17.35
C GLY A 137 -13.92 -11.82 16.31
N GLN A 138 -14.39 -10.63 16.72
CA GLN A 138 -14.59 -9.48 15.83
C GLN A 138 -13.25 -8.93 15.30
N ALA A 139 -12.19 -8.95 16.11
CA ALA A 139 -10.86 -8.53 15.71
C ALA A 139 -10.24 -9.50 14.68
N ILE A 140 -10.36 -10.81 14.90
CA ILE A 140 -9.91 -11.86 13.97
C ILE A 140 -10.65 -11.72 12.62
N LEU A 141 -11.94 -11.41 12.64
CA LEU A 141 -12.75 -11.16 11.45
C LEU A 141 -12.52 -9.78 10.82
N LEU A 142 -11.56 -9.00 11.31
CA LEU A 142 -11.22 -7.64 10.85
C LEU A 142 -12.38 -6.63 10.98
N LYS A 143 -13.38 -6.94 11.81
CA LYS A 143 -14.51 -6.04 12.09
C LYS A 143 -14.19 -5.05 13.19
N TYR A 144 -13.53 -5.48 14.27
CA TYR A 144 -13.06 -4.60 15.32
C TYR A 144 -11.60 -4.20 15.09
N LYS A 145 -11.32 -2.90 15.14
CA LYS A 145 -9.99 -2.34 14.91
C LYS A 145 -9.76 -1.12 15.82
N PRO A 146 -8.61 -1.04 16.49
CA PRO A 146 -8.11 0.22 17.02
C PRO A 146 -7.91 1.27 15.92
N VAL A 147 -7.92 2.52 16.29
CA VAL A 147 -7.60 3.64 15.41
C VAL A 147 -6.21 3.42 14.78
N ASN A 148 -6.02 3.82 13.53
CA ASN A 148 -4.80 3.68 12.73
C ASN A 148 -4.50 2.26 12.18
N LEU A 149 -5.33 1.25 12.49
CA LEU A 149 -5.17 -0.10 11.97
C LEU A 149 -6.06 -0.43 10.77
N ASP A 150 -6.84 0.53 10.27
CA ASP A 150 -7.86 0.31 9.23
C ASP A 150 -7.29 0.00 7.84
N VAL A 151 -6.06 0.44 7.55
CA VAL A 151 -5.50 0.32 6.21
C VAL A 151 -5.07 -1.10 5.84
N LEU A 152 -4.56 -1.90 6.80
CA LEU A 152 -4.15 -3.28 6.54
C LEU A 152 -5.32 -4.20 6.14
N PRO A 153 -6.50 -4.16 6.78
CA PRO A 153 -7.70 -4.87 6.33
C PRO A 153 -8.07 -4.58 4.87
N LEU A 154 -8.03 -3.30 4.46
CA LEU A 154 -8.23 -2.94 3.06
C LEU A 154 -7.22 -3.65 2.14
N TYR A 155 -5.92 -3.62 2.48
CA TYR A 155 -4.89 -4.27 1.68
C TYR A 155 -5.05 -5.78 1.60
N ILE A 156 -5.41 -6.43 2.70
CA ILE A 156 -5.65 -7.88 2.75
C ILE A 156 -6.77 -8.23 1.75
N THR A 157 -7.88 -7.51 1.77
CA THR A 157 -9.02 -7.78 0.86
C THR A 157 -8.66 -7.51 -0.60
N LEU A 158 -7.95 -6.42 -0.90
CA LEU A 158 -7.53 -6.10 -2.26
C LEU A 158 -6.54 -7.13 -2.82
N VAL A 159 -5.57 -7.58 -2.01
CA VAL A 159 -4.58 -8.58 -2.43
C VAL A 159 -5.19 -9.98 -2.54
N LEU A 160 -6.19 -10.33 -1.73
CA LEU A 160 -6.96 -11.57 -1.90
C LEU A 160 -7.73 -11.59 -3.23
N ALA A 161 -8.30 -10.45 -3.64
CA ALA A 161 -9.00 -10.32 -4.92
C ALA A 161 -8.04 -10.18 -6.13
N ALA A 162 -6.79 -9.76 -5.89
CA ALA A 162 -5.84 -9.41 -6.93
C ALA A 162 -5.59 -10.49 -8.01
N PRO A 163 -5.48 -11.81 -7.71
CA PRO A 163 -5.28 -12.82 -8.74
C PRO A 163 -6.40 -12.81 -9.80
N PHE A 164 -7.64 -12.66 -9.35
CA PHE A 164 -8.82 -12.61 -10.22
C PHE A 164 -8.87 -11.30 -11.01
N ILE A 165 -8.55 -10.18 -10.36
CA ILE A 165 -8.46 -8.86 -11.00
C ILE A 165 -7.42 -8.91 -12.14
N VAL A 166 -6.20 -9.43 -11.89
CA VAL A 166 -5.15 -9.55 -12.91
C VAL A 166 -5.58 -10.49 -14.03
N TRP A 167 -6.23 -11.61 -13.70
CA TRP A 167 -6.74 -12.55 -14.69
C TRP A 167 -7.77 -11.90 -15.63
N CYS A 168 -8.68 -11.09 -15.10
CA CYS A 168 -9.64 -10.31 -15.88
C CYS A 168 -8.93 -9.22 -16.70
N LEU A 169 -7.99 -8.48 -16.11
CA LEU A 169 -7.24 -7.41 -16.78
C LEU A 169 -6.43 -7.93 -17.97
N VAL A 170 -5.77 -9.09 -17.84
CA VAL A 170 -5.01 -9.70 -18.95
C VAL A 170 -5.92 -10.07 -20.12
N ARG A 171 -7.16 -10.52 -19.85
CA ARG A 171 -8.11 -10.94 -20.90
C ARG A 171 -8.91 -9.78 -21.49
N ARG A 172 -9.45 -8.92 -20.63
CA ARG A 172 -10.38 -7.85 -21.00
C ARG A 172 -10.10 -6.59 -20.19
N PRO A 173 -8.97 -5.89 -20.41
CA PRO A 173 -8.49 -4.81 -19.54
C PRO A 173 -9.50 -3.67 -19.37
N ASN A 174 -10.08 -3.19 -20.48
CA ASN A 174 -11.03 -2.06 -20.42
C ASN A 174 -12.38 -2.45 -19.83
N LEU A 175 -12.85 -3.67 -20.09
CA LEU A 175 -14.07 -4.17 -19.47
C LEU A 175 -13.91 -4.34 -17.95
N THR A 176 -12.75 -4.83 -17.50
CA THR A 176 -12.44 -4.98 -16.09
C THR A 176 -12.40 -3.62 -15.39
N LEU A 177 -11.77 -2.62 -16.02
CA LEU A 177 -11.75 -1.26 -15.49
C LEU A 177 -13.16 -0.64 -15.45
N ALA A 178 -13.97 -0.84 -16.50
CA ALA A 178 -15.36 -0.38 -16.53
C ALA A 178 -16.23 -1.05 -15.45
N ALA A 179 -16.07 -2.37 -15.25
CA ALA A 179 -16.74 -3.09 -14.17
C ALA A 179 -16.33 -2.59 -12.77
N SER A 180 -15.04 -2.28 -12.58
CA SER A 180 -14.54 -1.67 -11.36
C SER A 180 -15.13 -0.28 -11.11
N ALA A 181 -15.24 0.55 -12.15
CA ALA A 181 -15.88 1.86 -12.05
C ALA A 181 -17.38 1.74 -11.78
N LEU A 182 -18.06 0.75 -12.38
CA LEU A 182 -19.46 0.48 -12.10
C LEU A 182 -19.66 0.03 -10.64
N LEU A 183 -18.82 -0.87 -10.13
CA LEU A 183 -18.87 -1.30 -8.73
C LEU A 183 -18.68 -0.11 -7.78
N TYR A 184 -17.73 0.79 -8.08
CA TYR A 184 -17.54 2.02 -7.34
C TYR A 184 -18.82 2.88 -7.30
N MET A 185 -19.45 3.12 -8.46
CA MET A 185 -20.68 3.91 -8.56
C MET A 185 -21.84 3.27 -7.80
N LEU A 186 -22.00 1.95 -7.91
CA LEU A 186 -23.05 1.21 -7.21
C LEU A 186 -22.82 1.23 -5.69
N SER A 187 -21.58 1.04 -5.24
CA SER A 187 -21.23 1.10 -3.83
C SER A 187 -21.59 2.44 -3.22
N ARG A 188 -21.24 3.55 -3.88
CA ARG A 188 -21.61 4.90 -3.42
C ARG A 188 -23.10 5.20 -3.52
N ARG A 189 -23.82 4.59 -4.48
CA ARG A 189 -25.26 4.85 -4.67
C ARG A 189 -26.12 4.10 -3.66
N PHE A 190 -25.66 2.92 -3.22
CA PHE A 190 -26.40 2.02 -2.34
C PHE A 190 -25.75 1.85 -0.97
N ASP A 191 -24.74 2.68 -0.64
CA ASP A 191 -24.00 2.67 0.62
C ASP A 191 -23.43 1.28 0.98
N TRP A 192 -22.94 0.54 -0.05
CA TRP A 192 -22.33 -0.77 0.17
C TRP A 192 -20.97 -0.62 0.84
N ASN A 193 -20.84 -1.19 2.01
CA ASN A 193 -19.58 -1.28 2.74
C ASN A 193 -19.58 -2.53 3.64
N ILE A 194 -18.42 -2.92 4.13
CA ILE A 194 -18.30 -4.04 5.07
C ILE A 194 -18.66 -3.55 6.48
N ALA A 195 -19.52 -4.32 7.16
CA ALA A 195 -19.90 -4.03 8.54
C ALA A 195 -18.68 -4.10 9.48
N SER A 196 -18.60 -3.15 10.40
CA SER A 196 -17.57 -3.03 11.44
C SER A 196 -18.18 -3.23 12.82
N TYR A 197 -17.39 -3.03 13.85
CA TYR A 197 -17.85 -2.96 15.25
C TYR A 197 -17.62 -1.53 15.77
N PRO A 198 -18.56 -0.96 16.55
CA PRO A 198 -19.83 -1.53 17.01
C PRO A 198 -20.87 -1.71 15.90
N PRO A 199 -21.94 -2.53 16.15
CA PRO A 199 -23.02 -2.71 15.18
C PRO A 199 -23.60 -1.37 14.69
N GLY A 200 -23.88 -1.29 13.38
CA GLY A 200 -24.32 -0.05 12.73
C GLY A 200 -23.17 0.80 12.18
N THR A 201 -21.91 0.42 12.39
CA THR A 201 -20.74 1.06 11.77
C THR A 201 -20.22 0.22 10.60
N THR A 202 -19.43 0.86 9.74
CA THR A 202 -18.79 0.23 8.56
C THR A 202 -17.29 0.46 8.55
N TRP A 203 -16.59 -0.24 7.68
CA TRP A 203 -15.15 -0.06 7.53
C TRP A 203 -14.80 1.37 7.11
N TYR A 204 -13.78 1.93 7.76
CA TYR A 204 -13.27 3.26 7.44
C TYR A 204 -12.73 3.36 6.01
N PHE A 205 -12.07 2.33 5.49
CA PHE A 205 -11.69 2.22 4.09
C PHE A 205 -12.63 1.24 3.41
N ASN A 206 -13.61 1.73 2.65
CA ASN A 206 -14.57 0.91 1.92
C ASN A 206 -13.88 0.16 0.76
N PRO A 207 -13.72 -1.16 0.83
CA PRO A 207 -13.00 -1.89 -0.21
C PRO A 207 -13.72 -1.89 -1.57
N PHE A 208 -15.05 -1.74 -1.60
CA PHE A 208 -15.82 -1.63 -2.84
C PHE A 208 -15.56 -0.30 -3.57
N CYS A 209 -15.16 0.74 -2.86
CA CYS A 209 -14.77 2.01 -3.45
C CYS A 209 -13.26 2.06 -3.73
N TRP A 210 -12.43 1.70 -2.77
CA TRP A 210 -10.98 1.74 -2.89
C TRP A 210 -10.40 0.78 -3.92
N GLN A 211 -11.14 -0.29 -4.29
CA GLN A 211 -10.74 -1.17 -5.38
C GLN A 211 -10.59 -0.44 -6.71
N LEU A 212 -11.32 0.68 -6.95
CA LEU A 212 -11.16 1.46 -8.19
C LEU A 212 -9.73 1.96 -8.37
N MET A 213 -9.13 2.52 -7.32
CA MET A 213 -7.73 2.97 -7.33
C MET A 213 -6.78 1.80 -7.60
N PHE A 214 -6.99 0.67 -6.93
CA PHE A 214 -6.16 -0.52 -7.07
C PHE A 214 -6.26 -1.14 -8.47
N VAL A 215 -7.47 -1.30 -9.01
CA VAL A 215 -7.72 -1.87 -10.34
C VAL A 215 -7.19 -0.94 -11.44
N PHE A 216 -7.40 0.38 -11.31
CA PHE A 216 -6.84 1.35 -12.23
C PHE A 216 -5.29 1.29 -12.25
N ALA A 217 -4.67 1.21 -11.09
CA ALA A 217 -3.23 1.06 -10.97
C ALA A 217 -2.74 -0.26 -11.58
N ALA A 218 -3.45 -1.38 -11.33
CA ALA A 218 -3.13 -2.67 -11.94
C ALA A 218 -3.33 -2.65 -13.47
N TRP A 219 -4.34 -1.93 -13.97
CA TRP A 219 -4.54 -1.69 -15.39
C TRP A 219 -3.35 -0.94 -16.01
N CYS A 220 -2.83 0.06 -15.32
CA CYS A 220 -1.57 0.70 -15.72
C CYS A 220 -0.40 -0.30 -15.71
N GLY A 221 -0.29 -1.12 -14.67
CA GLY A 221 0.79 -2.08 -14.46
C GLY A 221 0.84 -3.20 -15.53
N VAL A 222 -0.30 -3.64 -16.05
CA VAL A 222 -0.35 -4.61 -17.17
C VAL A 222 -0.02 -3.97 -18.54
N GLY A 223 0.49 -2.74 -18.55
CA GLY A 223 0.99 -2.05 -19.76
C GLY A 223 -0.08 -1.29 -20.57
N GLN A 224 -1.31 -1.15 -20.08
CA GLN A 224 -2.33 -0.41 -20.82
C GLN A 224 -2.06 1.10 -20.87
N ILE A 225 -1.34 1.65 -19.88
CA ILE A 225 -0.94 3.05 -19.84
C ILE A 225 -0.10 3.45 -21.06
N ASP A 226 0.68 2.54 -21.63
CA ASP A 226 1.51 2.82 -22.80
C ASP A 226 0.69 3.17 -24.04
N LYS A 227 -0.55 2.65 -24.15
CA LYS A 227 -1.47 2.98 -25.25
C LYS A 227 -1.93 4.42 -25.25
N ILE A 228 -2.04 5.03 -24.06
CA ILE A 228 -2.48 6.40 -23.88
C ILE A 228 -1.32 7.33 -23.47
N ARG A 229 -0.10 6.83 -23.50
CA ARG A 229 1.10 7.54 -23.05
C ARG A 229 1.26 8.91 -23.69
N LYS A 230 1.05 9.02 -25.02
CA LYS A 230 1.15 10.30 -25.73
C LYS A 230 0.15 11.35 -25.20
N TRP A 231 -1.05 10.89 -24.82
CA TRP A 231 -2.07 11.75 -24.26
C TRP A 231 -1.73 12.13 -22.80
N VAL A 232 -1.36 11.16 -21.96
CA VAL A 232 -0.97 11.39 -20.55
C VAL A 232 0.21 12.36 -20.45
N TRP A 233 1.19 12.28 -21.38
CA TRP A 233 2.38 13.13 -21.39
C TRP A 233 2.22 14.38 -22.26
N SER A 234 1.00 14.70 -22.71
CA SER A 234 0.73 15.92 -23.47
C SER A 234 0.86 17.17 -22.60
N ARG A 235 1.22 18.29 -23.22
CA ARG A 235 1.27 19.58 -22.51
C ARG A 235 -0.08 19.94 -21.91
N THR A 236 -1.17 19.66 -22.63
CA THR A 236 -2.54 19.91 -22.15
C THR A 236 -2.84 19.14 -20.86
N THR A 237 -2.58 17.83 -20.83
CA THR A 237 -2.80 17.01 -19.64
C THR A 237 -1.96 17.50 -18.46
N MET A 238 -0.69 17.85 -18.70
CA MET A 238 0.18 18.43 -17.68
C MET A 238 -0.35 19.75 -17.14
N THR A 239 -0.78 20.66 -18.02
CA THR A 239 -1.35 21.96 -17.60
C THR A 239 -2.62 21.76 -16.76
N VAL A 240 -3.53 20.85 -17.20
CA VAL A 240 -4.75 20.53 -16.45
C VAL A 240 -4.41 19.91 -15.09
N ALA A 241 -3.44 18.99 -15.05
CA ALA A 241 -3.00 18.37 -13.77
C ALA A 241 -2.44 19.43 -12.80
N VAL A 242 -1.57 20.33 -13.27
CA VAL A 242 -1.02 21.42 -12.44
C VAL A 242 -2.13 22.37 -11.98
N ALA A 243 -3.03 22.77 -12.87
CA ALA A 243 -4.15 23.64 -12.51
C ALA A 243 -5.05 22.98 -11.44
N TRP A 244 -5.29 21.67 -11.55
CA TRP A 244 -6.06 20.92 -10.58
C TRP A 244 -5.35 20.82 -9.21
N LEU A 245 -4.03 20.59 -9.20
CA LEU A 245 -3.23 20.59 -7.96
C LEU A 245 -3.21 21.95 -7.29
N VAL A 246 -3.06 23.04 -8.08
CA VAL A 246 -3.10 24.41 -7.54
C VAL A 246 -4.49 24.73 -6.98
N PHE A 247 -5.56 24.35 -7.69
CA PHE A 247 -6.93 24.51 -7.19
C PHE A 247 -7.13 23.79 -5.86
N ALA A 248 -6.72 22.51 -5.78
CA ALA A 248 -6.81 21.72 -4.53
C ALA A 248 -6.02 22.37 -3.39
N PHE A 249 -4.81 22.83 -3.69
CA PHE A 249 -3.97 23.56 -2.73
C PHE A 249 -4.68 24.81 -2.18
N VAL A 250 -5.23 25.66 -3.05
CA VAL A 250 -5.94 26.89 -2.66
C VAL A 250 -7.13 26.54 -1.76
N ILE A 251 -7.93 25.52 -2.12
CA ILE A 251 -9.08 25.10 -1.33
C ILE A 251 -8.65 24.62 0.06
N VAL A 252 -7.62 23.75 0.14
CA VAL A 252 -7.15 23.24 1.44
C VAL A 252 -6.53 24.34 2.30
N MET A 253 -5.85 25.32 1.68
CA MET A 253 -5.27 26.46 2.40
C MET A 253 -6.33 27.32 3.08
N THR A 254 -7.59 27.33 2.63
CA THR A 254 -8.66 28.08 3.33
C THR A 254 -8.92 27.56 4.74
N TRP A 255 -8.65 26.29 5.03
CA TRP A 255 -8.79 25.74 6.38
C TRP A 255 -7.71 26.23 7.34
N HIS A 256 -6.55 26.53 6.78
CA HIS A 256 -5.40 26.95 7.57
C HIS A 256 -5.31 28.48 7.67
N VAL A 257 -5.79 29.17 6.64
CA VAL A 257 -5.74 30.63 6.54
C VAL A 257 -7.17 31.17 6.35
N HIS A 258 -7.85 31.49 7.43
CA HIS A 258 -9.25 31.95 7.42
C HIS A 258 -9.50 33.17 6.51
N ALA A 259 -8.48 34.03 6.33
CA ALA A 259 -8.59 35.16 5.41
C ALA A 259 -8.85 34.73 3.95
N LEU A 260 -8.40 33.52 3.56
CA LEU A 260 -8.66 32.99 2.21
C LEU A 260 -10.08 32.45 2.04
N GLU A 261 -10.76 32.10 3.12
CA GLU A 261 -12.13 31.60 3.09
C GLU A 261 -13.09 32.66 2.49
N ALA A 262 -12.83 33.93 2.76
CA ALA A 262 -13.61 35.04 2.21
C ALA A 262 -13.52 35.17 0.68
N LEU A 263 -12.45 34.65 0.07
CA LEU A 263 -12.23 34.67 -1.37
C LEU A 263 -12.99 33.59 -2.13
N ILE A 264 -13.48 32.56 -1.42
CA ILE A 264 -14.11 31.39 -2.06
C ILE A 264 -15.63 31.49 -1.91
N PRO A 265 -16.40 31.42 -3.01
CA PRO A 265 -17.85 31.44 -2.94
C PRO A 265 -18.41 30.29 -2.10
N LYS A 266 -19.36 30.57 -1.21
CA LYS A 266 -19.98 29.57 -0.31
C LYS A 266 -20.59 28.37 -1.04
N TRP A 267 -21.12 28.58 -2.25
CA TRP A 267 -21.67 27.51 -3.07
C TRP A 267 -20.61 26.49 -3.48
N MET A 268 -19.39 26.97 -3.78
CA MET A 268 -18.27 26.12 -4.17
C MET A 268 -17.77 25.28 -2.99
N ILE A 269 -17.68 25.87 -1.79
CA ILE A 269 -17.35 25.14 -0.57
C ILE A 269 -18.38 24.04 -0.32
N LYS A 270 -19.68 24.34 -0.43
CA LYS A 270 -20.75 23.35 -0.27
C LYS A 270 -20.73 22.24 -1.32
N ALA A 271 -20.24 22.52 -2.52
CA ALA A 271 -20.13 21.51 -3.59
C ALA A 271 -18.89 20.59 -3.42
N ILE A 272 -17.85 21.08 -2.75
CA ILE A 272 -16.60 20.34 -2.53
C ILE A 272 -16.69 19.50 -1.26
N TYR A 273 -17.28 20.03 -0.19
CA TYR A 273 -17.28 19.38 1.13
C TYR A 273 -18.63 18.73 1.46
N PRO A 274 -18.59 17.59 2.17
CA PRO A 274 -17.43 16.89 2.73
C PRO A 274 -16.66 16.08 1.68
N ILE A 275 -15.31 16.09 1.75
CA ILE A 275 -14.47 15.21 0.93
C ILE A 275 -14.33 13.88 1.66
N ASP A 276 -15.06 12.88 1.20
CA ASP A 276 -15.13 11.58 1.85
C ASP A 276 -13.90 10.71 1.54
N LYS A 277 -13.19 10.30 2.60
CA LYS A 277 -12.07 9.36 2.52
C LYS A 277 -12.55 7.91 2.54
N THR A 278 -13.65 7.64 3.24
CA THR A 278 -14.20 6.28 3.39
C THR A 278 -14.51 5.67 2.04
N ASP A 279 -15.22 6.41 1.19
CA ASP A 279 -15.67 5.95 -0.12
C ASP A 279 -14.79 6.46 -1.27
N LEU A 280 -13.55 6.83 -0.98
CA LEU A 280 -12.60 7.33 -1.98
C LEU A 280 -13.24 8.39 -2.90
N ASP A 281 -13.54 9.57 -2.35
CA ASP A 281 -14.16 10.64 -3.14
C ASP A 281 -13.42 10.88 -4.46
N MET A 282 -14.17 11.20 -5.52
CA MET A 282 -13.59 11.40 -6.84
C MET A 282 -12.61 12.58 -6.87
N LEU A 283 -12.76 13.57 -5.97
CA LEU A 283 -11.78 14.65 -5.79
C LEU A 283 -10.44 14.11 -5.30
N ARG A 284 -10.45 13.15 -4.37
CA ARG A 284 -9.24 12.46 -3.87
C ARG A 284 -8.59 11.64 -4.97
N PHE A 285 -9.40 10.85 -5.68
CA PHE A 285 -8.92 10.00 -6.78
C PHE A 285 -8.26 10.82 -7.90
N THR A 286 -8.95 11.85 -8.40
CA THR A 286 -8.43 12.69 -9.49
C THR A 286 -7.25 13.57 -9.06
N HIS A 287 -7.25 14.06 -7.82
CA HIS A 287 -6.11 14.79 -7.25
C HIS A 287 -4.86 13.90 -7.20
N PHE A 288 -5.01 12.66 -6.72
CA PHE A 288 -3.90 11.73 -6.70
C PHE A 288 -3.38 11.41 -8.12
N LEU A 289 -4.27 11.21 -9.11
CA LEU A 289 -3.84 10.99 -10.49
C LEU A 289 -3.08 12.18 -11.07
N ALA A 290 -3.52 13.40 -10.81
CA ALA A 290 -2.81 14.60 -11.21
C ALA A 290 -1.41 14.66 -10.59
N LEU A 291 -1.30 14.35 -9.30
CA LEU A 291 -0.03 14.26 -8.59
C LEU A 291 0.88 13.16 -9.17
N ALA A 292 0.34 11.98 -9.48
CA ALA A 292 1.08 10.88 -10.08
C ALA A 292 1.62 11.23 -11.48
N ILE A 293 0.83 11.92 -12.31
CA ILE A 293 1.25 12.44 -13.62
C ILE A 293 2.40 13.42 -13.43
N TRP A 294 2.24 14.40 -12.55
CA TRP A 294 3.25 15.42 -12.27
C TRP A 294 4.56 14.79 -11.76
N VAL A 295 4.47 13.93 -10.76
CA VAL A 295 5.63 13.25 -10.15
C VAL A 295 6.37 12.37 -11.17
N THR A 296 5.65 11.57 -11.96
CA THR A 296 6.28 10.68 -12.95
C THR A 296 6.95 11.45 -14.08
N HIS A 297 6.55 12.69 -14.34
CA HIS A 297 7.21 13.57 -15.30
C HIS A 297 8.59 14.03 -14.80
N PHE A 298 8.71 14.39 -13.52
CA PHE A 298 9.95 14.92 -12.94
C PHE A 298 10.89 13.85 -12.37
N VAL A 299 10.36 12.67 -12.05
CA VAL A 299 11.15 11.56 -11.49
C VAL A 299 11.21 10.40 -12.49
N PRO A 300 12.12 10.46 -13.49
CA PRO A 300 12.27 9.38 -14.47
C PRO A 300 12.88 8.12 -13.82
N ARG A 301 12.58 6.93 -14.38
CA ARG A 301 13.06 5.64 -13.86
C ARG A 301 14.60 5.58 -13.70
N LYS A 302 15.34 6.27 -14.56
CA LYS A 302 16.80 6.34 -14.54
C LYS A 302 17.34 7.58 -13.83
N TRP A 303 16.56 8.17 -12.91
CA TRP A 303 17.01 9.34 -12.17
C TRP A 303 18.23 9.01 -11.30
N LYS A 304 19.35 9.67 -11.56
CA LYS A 304 20.64 9.39 -10.89
C LYS A 304 20.56 9.55 -9.36
N ALA A 305 19.71 10.45 -8.88
CA ALA A 305 19.54 10.67 -7.44
C ALA A 305 19.04 9.43 -6.68
N LEU A 306 18.32 8.49 -7.34
CA LEU A 306 17.86 7.25 -6.72
C LEU A 306 19.01 6.38 -6.18
N HIS A 307 20.21 6.57 -6.69
CA HIS A 307 21.41 5.83 -6.29
C HIS A 307 22.31 6.61 -5.31
N THR A 308 21.86 7.79 -4.86
CA THR A 308 22.61 8.59 -3.90
C THR A 308 22.46 8.06 -2.47
N VAL A 309 23.47 8.32 -1.65
CA VAL A 309 23.47 7.94 -0.23
C VAL A 309 22.32 8.61 0.53
N TRP A 310 21.92 9.82 0.14
CA TRP A 310 20.87 10.60 0.80
C TRP A 310 19.46 10.00 0.64
N LEU A 311 19.13 9.41 -0.49
CA LEU A 311 17.82 8.78 -0.72
C LEU A 311 17.78 7.31 -0.27
N ARG A 312 18.93 6.70 -0.03
CA ARG A 312 19.01 5.30 0.39
C ARG A 312 18.21 4.97 1.66
N PRO A 313 18.24 5.79 2.75
CA PRO A 313 17.44 5.51 3.96
C PRO A 313 15.94 5.44 3.68
N VAL A 314 15.42 6.36 2.87
CA VAL A 314 14.00 6.39 2.48
C VAL A 314 13.64 5.17 1.64
N ILE A 315 14.47 4.85 0.64
CA ILE A 315 14.30 3.69 -0.25
C ILE A 315 14.30 2.40 0.57
N LEU A 316 15.19 2.25 1.55
CA LEU A 316 15.22 1.09 2.45
C LEU A 316 13.93 0.94 3.25
N CYS A 317 13.40 2.03 3.80
CA CYS A 317 12.09 2.00 4.47
C CYS A 317 10.99 1.49 3.52
N GLY A 318 10.98 1.96 2.27
CA GLY A 318 10.01 1.50 1.26
C GLY A 318 10.20 0.05 0.84
N GLN A 319 11.43 -0.45 0.86
CA GLN A 319 11.76 -1.84 0.56
C GLN A 319 11.19 -2.81 1.60
N HIS A 320 11.21 -2.43 2.86
CA HIS A 320 10.68 -3.20 4.00
C HIS A 320 9.34 -2.62 4.47
N SER A 321 8.45 -2.24 3.54
CA SER A 321 7.27 -1.41 3.82
C SER A 321 6.33 -1.97 4.89
N LEU A 322 6.05 -3.28 4.94
CA LEU A 322 5.13 -3.85 5.92
C LEU A 322 5.65 -3.76 7.36
N PRO A 323 6.86 -4.24 7.69
CA PRO A 323 7.37 -4.11 9.05
C PRO A 323 7.60 -2.65 9.45
N ILE A 324 8.03 -1.79 8.53
CA ILE A 324 8.23 -0.36 8.82
C ILE A 324 6.89 0.36 9.04
N PHE A 325 5.82 -0.02 8.31
CA PHE A 325 4.47 0.46 8.59
C PHE A 325 4.02 0.08 10.01
N CYS A 326 4.16 -1.20 10.39
CA CYS A 326 3.78 -1.67 11.73
C CYS A 326 4.57 -0.94 12.82
N LEU A 327 5.87 -0.75 12.62
CA LEU A 327 6.71 0.03 13.54
C LEU A 327 6.27 1.50 13.61
N GLY A 328 5.94 2.12 12.47
CA GLY A 328 5.48 3.49 12.39
C GLY A 328 4.20 3.73 13.19
N VAL A 329 3.21 2.83 13.10
CA VAL A 329 1.97 2.90 13.91
C VAL A 329 2.28 2.81 15.41
N PHE A 330 3.18 1.91 15.80
CA PHE A 330 3.59 1.74 17.19
C PHE A 330 4.32 2.99 17.71
N LEU A 331 5.20 3.56 16.91
CA LEU A 331 5.97 4.78 17.24
C LEU A 331 5.07 6.02 17.29
N SER A 332 4.04 6.12 16.44
CA SER A 332 3.14 7.28 16.44
C SER A 332 2.38 7.42 17.76
N PHE A 333 1.91 6.30 18.33
CA PHE A 333 1.34 6.33 19.68
C PHE A 333 2.38 6.67 20.75
N SER A 334 3.61 6.13 20.63
CA SER A 334 4.70 6.45 21.55
C SER A 334 5.01 7.95 21.55
N ALA A 335 5.08 8.56 20.37
CA ALA A 335 5.25 10.00 20.21
C ALA A 335 4.09 10.79 20.82
N HIS A 336 2.85 10.37 20.53
CA HIS A 336 1.64 11.01 21.07
C HIS A 336 1.62 11.05 22.60
N TRP A 337 1.85 9.90 23.27
CA TRP A 337 1.84 9.88 24.72
C TRP A 337 2.99 10.66 25.34
N ILE A 338 4.19 10.65 24.73
CA ILE A 338 5.33 11.47 25.18
C ILE A 338 4.96 12.95 25.16
N LEU A 339 4.41 13.43 24.04
CA LEU A 339 3.99 14.82 23.89
C LEU A 339 2.85 15.19 24.83
N THR A 340 1.94 14.25 25.14
CA THR A 340 0.81 14.49 26.04
C THR A 340 1.25 14.54 27.50
N GLN A 341 2.20 13.71 27.91
CA GLN A 341 2.62 13.60 29.31
C GLN A 341 3.67 14.62 29.74
N TYR A 342 4.59 14.95 28.85
CA TYR A 342 5.74 15.77 29.23
C TYR A 342 5.61 17.21 28.75
N THR A 343 5.49 17.44 27.47
CA THR A 343 5.40 18.79 26.90
C THR A 343 4.97 18.77 25.44
N LYS A 344 4.23 19.83 25.05
CA LYS A 344 3.72 20.03 23.68
C LYS A 344 4.51 21.09 22.92
N GLY A 345 5.71 21.44 23.34
CA GLY A 345 6.54 22.44 22.70
C GLY A 345 6.96 22.02 21.30
N VAL A 346 7.25 22.99 20.44
CA VAL A 346 7.64 22.74 19.04
C VAL A 346 8.95 21.93 18.96
N TRP A 347 9.90 22.18 19.85
CA TRP A 347 11.16 21.46 19.84
C TRP A 347 11.02 19.98 20.20
N GLU A 348 10.13 19.67 21.13
CA GLU A 348 9.82 18.32 21.54
C GLU A 348 9.07 17.57 20.44
N GLN A 349 8.15 18.24 19.74
CA GLN A 349 7.49 17.68 18.56
C GLN A 349 8.51 17.34 17.45
N LEU A 350 9.42 18.27 17.15
CA LEU A 350 10.54 18.01 16.23
C LEU A 350 11.39 16.82 16.68
N ALA A 351 11.77 16.80 17.98
CA ALA A 351 12.63 15.74 18.52
C ALA A 351 11.97 14.35 18.42
N VAL A 352 10.69 14.18 18.80
CA VAL A 352 9.99 12.90 18.72
C VAL A 352 9.78 12.46 17.27
N SER A 353 9.44 13.39 16.38
CA SER A 353 9.20 13.10 14.97
C SER A 353 10.47 12.65 14.27
N PHE A 354 11.59 13.36 14.47
CA PHE A 354 12.89 12.94 13.91
C PHE A 354 13.41 11.66 14.55
N ALA A 355 13.26 11.48 15.87
CA ALA A 355 13.64 10.24 16.54
C ALA A 355 12.89 9.04 15.97
N GLY A 356 11.56 9.17 15.75
CA GLY A 356 10.75 8.13 15.13
C GLY A 356 11.24 7.77 13.73
N ILE A 357 11.53 8.76 12.88
CA ILE A 357 12.06 8.54 11.52
C ILE A 357 13.44 7.84 11.61
N ILE A 358 14.32 8.25 12.51
CA ILE A 358 15.64 7.61 12.69
C ILE A 358 15.48 6.15 13.12
N ILE A 359 14.55 5.85 14.03
CA ILE A 359 14.25 4.47 14.46
C ILE A 359 13.73 3.64 13.27
N MET A 360 12.83 4.19 12.46
CA MET A 360 12.32 3.51 11.24
C MET A 360 13.45 3.21 10.25
N ILE A 361 14.37 4.16 10.03
CA ILE A 361 15.55 3.97 9.17
C ILE A 361 16.48 2.88 9.75
N GLY A 362 16.74 2.93 11.04
CA GLY A 362 17.56 1.94 11.73
C GLY A 362 16.99 0.53 11.63
N ALA A 363 15.66 0.39 11.83
CA ALA A 363 14.96 -0.87 11.65
C ALA A 363 15.04 -1.38 10.20
N ALA A 364 14.82 -0.52 9.20
CA ALA A 364 14.95 -0.88 7.80
C ALA A 364 16.36 -1.35 7.44
N TRP A 365 17.38 -0.69 7.98
CA TRP A 365 18.78 -1.07 7.78
C TRP A 365 19.13 -2.41 8.44
N LEU A 366 18.59 -2.69 9.64
CA LEU A 366 18.75 -3.99 10.32
C LEU A 366 18.10 -5.12 9.52
N LEU A 367 16.90 -4.89 8.99
CA LEU A 367 16.20 -5.86 8.14
C LEU A 367 16.97 -6.14 6.85
N ASP A 368 17.47 -5.10 6.16
CA ASP A 368 18.29 -5.24 4.95
C ASP A 368 19.58 -6.05 5.24
N ARG A 369 20.20 -5.86 6.42
CA ARG A 369 21.35 -6.65 6.83
C ARG A 369 21.00 -8.11 7.12
N ALA A 370 19.89 -8.34 7.81
CA ALA A 370 19.43 -9.70 8.14
C ALA A 370 19.14 -10.53 6.88
N GLU A 371 18.56 -9.91 5.85
CA GLU A 371 18.30 -10.57 4.56
C GLU A 371 19.59 -10.91 3.78
N ARG A 372 20.67 -10.16 4.00
CA ARG A 372 21.97 -10.39 3.33
C ARG A 372 22.83 -11.46 4.02
N VAL A 373 22.55 -11.81 5.28
CA VAL A 373 23.23 -12.89 5.97
C VAL A 373 22.67 -14.21 5.43
N PRO A 374 23.47 -15.09 4.77
CA PRO A 374 23.00 -16.38 4.35
C PRO A 374 22.44 -17.10 5.56
N SER A 375 21.19 -17.57 5.49
CA SER A 375 20.58 -18.32 6.57
C SER A 375 21.40 -19.60 6.81
N LEU A 376 22.14 -19.66 7.88
CA LEU A 376 22.85 -20.87 8.33
C LEU A 376 21.90 -22.06 8.60
N PHE A 377 20.58 -21.83 8.52
CA PHE A 377 19.52 -22.80 8.80
C PHE A 377 18.81 -23.38 7.57
N VAL A 378 19.19 -23.01 6.32
CA VAL A 378 18.64 -23.62 5.10
C VAL A 378 19.69 -24.50 4.42
N LYS A 379 20.26 -25.43 5.17
CA LYS A 379 21.02 -26.58 4.63
C LYS A 379 20.44 -27.91 5.14
N VAL A 380 19.13 -28.05 5.18
CA VAL A 380 18.48 -29.33 5.37
C VAL A 380 17.24 -29.34 4.48
N THR A 381 17.44 -29.70 3.23
CA THR A 381 16.61 -30.48 2.31
C THR A 381 16.96 -30.12 0.86
N GLU A 382 18.24 -30.23 0.48
CA GLU A 382 18.52 -30.80 -0.84
C GLU A 382 18.33 -32.31 -0.63
N VAL A 383 17.13 -32.79 -0.93
CA VAL A 383 16.88 -34.19 -1.17
C VAL A 383 17.76 -34.52 -2.38
N GLU A 384 18.82 -35.31 -2.15
CA GLU A 384 19.52 -36.03 -3.22
C GLU A 384 18.44 -36.72 -4.06
N GLU A 385 18.22 -36.24 -5.28
CA GLU A 385 17.52 -37.03 -6.28
C GLU A 385 18.32 -38.33 -6.43
N PRO A 386 17.72 -39.51 -6.29
CA PRO A 386 18.42 -40.74 -6.57
C PRO A 386 18.88 -40.75 -8.02
N ASP A 387 20.18 -40.96 -8.23
CA ASP A 387 20.80 -41.20 -9.51
C ASP A 387 20.10 -42.39 -10.21
N VAL A 388 19.04 -42.08 -10.97
CA VAL A 388 18.47 -43.08 -11.90
C VAL A 388 19.42 -43.16 -13.08
N ALA A 389 20.32 -44.13 -13.00
CA ALA A 389 21.14 -44.56 -14.12
C ALA A 389 20.22 -44.86 -15.31
N ILE A 390 20.25 -43.98 -16.29
CA ILE A 390 19.60 -44.23 -17.59
C ILE A 390 20.44 -45.29 -18.28
N GLU A 391 20.03 -46.55 -18.15
CA GLU A 391 20.52 -47.66 -18.92
C GLU A 391 20.28 -47.38 -20.42
N SER A 392 21.34 -47.18 -21.16
CA SER A 392 21.31 -46.87 -22.59
C SER A 392 20.70 -48.02 -23.37
N ALA A 393 19.49 -47.81 -23.90
CA ALA A 393 18.90 -48.73 -24.87
C ALA A 393 19.79 -48.85 -26.12
N PRO A 394 19.99 -50.07 -26.68
CA PRO A 394 20.83 -50.28 -27.86
C PRO A 394 20.18 -49.65 -29.10
N ALA A 395 21.04 -49.08 -29.96
CA ALA A 395 20.66 -48.47 -31.23
C ALA A 395 20.01 -49.48 -32.18
N PRO A 396 18.95 -49.11 -32.90
CA PRO A 396 18.35 -49.97 -33.92
C PRO A 396 19.28 -50.10 -35.13
N ALA A 397 19.49 -51.36 -35.56
CA ALA A 397 20.30 -51.77 -36.70
C ALA A 397 19.86 -51.09 -38.01
N ALA A 398 20.86 -50.66 -38.76
CA ALA A 398 20.72 -50.11 -40.10
C ALA A 398 20.03 -51.10 -41.05
N ALA A 399 18.86 -50.73 -41.58
CA ALA A 399 18.24 -51.45 -42.68
C ALA A 399 18.84 -50.99 -44.02
N LEU A 400 19.33 -51.97 -44.78
CA LEU A 400 19.90 -51.87 -46.10
C LEU A 400 18.94 -51.23 -47.11
N ALA A 401 19.52 -50.37 -47.95
CA ALA A 401 18.85 -49.82 -49.12
C ALA A 401 18.70 -50.90 -50.22
N PRO A 402 17.63 -50.95 -51.01
CA PRO A 402 17.59 -51.66 -52.23
C PRO A 402 18.02 -50.76 -53.40
N ALA A 403 18.90 -51.37 -54.26
CA ALA A 403 19.38 -50.78 -55.47
C ALA A 403 18.31 -50.71 -56.59
N SER A 404 18.50 -49.68 -57.40
CA SER A 404 18.16 -49.46 -58.81
C SER A 404 17.25 -50.45 -59.54
N ARG A 405 16.17 -49.99 -60.10
CA ARG A 405 15.91 -49.90 -61.53
C ARG A 405 14.87 -48.87 -61.86
#